data_b56e12556585467976158959d4e2c9d2
#
_entry.id   b56e12556585467976158959d4e2c9d2
#
_cell.length_a   1.000
_cell.length_b   1.000
_cell.length_c   1.000
_cell.angle_alpha   90.00
_cell.angle_beta   90.00
_cell.angle_gamma   90.00
#
_symmetry.space_group_name_H-M   'P 1'
#
loop_
_entity.id
_entity.type
_entity.pdbx_description
1 polymer ?
#
loop_
_entity_poly.entity_id
_entity_poly.type
_entity_poly.pdbx_seq_one_letter_code
_entity_poly.pdbx_strand_id
1 'polypeptide(L)'
;MAARPRGGWGAADVAETRRAALTSLTDREREILVLVARGLSNDEIAEELFISPATVKTHLARVMAKTDAHDRAQLVVFAYETGLVTPAP
;
A
#
# COMPACT_ATOMS: atom_id res chain seq x y z
N MET A 1 -4.93 23.35 17.04
CA MET A 1 -4.93 22.72 17.11
C MET A 1 -4.92 22.39 16.98
N ALA A 2 -5.10 22.66 16.75
CA ALA A 2 -5.22 22.15 16.80
C ALA A 2 -5.19 21.43 16.86
N ALA A 3 -5.12 22.25 16.89
CA ALA A 3 -4.71 21.03 16.97
C ALA A 3 -5.69 20.19 16.85
N ARG A 4 -5.46 19.82 16.03
CA ARG A 4 -6.29 18.73 16.07
C ARG A 4 -6.13 18.04 17.38
N PRO A 5 -7.13 17.96 18.16
CA PRO A 5 -7.04 17.23 19.41
C PRO A 5 -6.72 15.78 19.11
N ARG A 6 -5.98 15.19 19.96
CA ARG A 6 -5.65 13.80 19.77
C ARG A 6 -6.87 12.90 19.72
N GLY A 7 -7.90 13.24 20.41
CA GLY A 7 -9.15 12.50 20.36
C GLY A 7 -9.74 12.44 18.95
N GLY A 8 -9.45 13.44 18.13
CA GLY A 8 -9.92 13.45 16.75
C GLY A 8 -9.19 12.48 15.83
N TRP A 9 -8.11 11.89 16.32
CA TRP A 9 -7.32 10.93 15.55
C TRP A 9 -7.52 9.51 16.03
N GLY A 10 -8.73 9.16 16.41
CA GLY A 10 -9.01 7.80 16.84
C GLY A 10 -8.85 6.79 15.74
N ALA A 11 -8.99 5.51 16.11
CA ALA A 11 -8.82 4.39 15.18
C ALA A 11 -9.76 4.51 13.97
N ALA A 12 -10.97 5.05 14.17
CA ALA A 12 -11.92 5.21 13.08
C ALA A 12 -11.40 6.18 12.00
N ASP A 13 -10.74 7.27 12.41
CA ASP A 13 -10.19 8.24 11.48
C ASP A 13 -9.04 7.63 10.67
N VAL A 14 -8.18 6.87 11.33
CA VAL A 14 -7.06 6.19 10.68
C VAL A 14 -7.58 5.17 9.69
N ALA A 15 -8.55 4.36 10.09
CA ALA A 15 -9.14 3.34 9.23
C ALA A 15 -9.79 3.96 8.00
N GLU A 16 -10.48 5.09 8.18
CA GLU A 16 -11.13 5.79 7.07
C GLU A 16 -10.10 6.34 6.09
N THR A 17 -9.02 6.92 6.59
CA THR A 17 -7.93 7.42 5.76
C THR A 17 -7.30 6.30 4.96
N ARG A 18 -7.08 5.15 5.58
CA ARG A 18 -6.51 4.00 4.90
C ARG A 18 -7.44 3.44 3.83
N ARG A 19 -8.73 3.38 4.10
CA ARG A 19 -9.71 2.92 3.11
C ARG A 19 -9.75 3.86 1.92
N ALA A 20 -9.71 5.16 2.14
CA ALA A 20 -9.68 6.14 1.07
C ALA A 20 -8.44 5.98 0.21
N ALA A 21 -7.28 5.78 0.85
CA ALA A 21 -6.04 5.55 0.12
C ALA A 21 -6.12 4.27 -0.72
N LEU A 22 -6.62 3.18 -0.13
CA LEU A 22 -6.77 1.92 -0.85
C LEU A 22 -7.69 2.07 -2.06
N THR A 23 -8.80 2.79 -1.90
CA THR A 23 -9.75 3.04 -2.97
C THR A 23 -9.12 3.86 -4.10
N SER A 24 -8.15 4.71 -3.79
CA SER A 24 -7.49 5.56 -4.78
C SER A 24 -6.50 4.80 -5.67
N LEU A 25 -6.14 3.57 -5.30
CA LEU A 25 -5.21 2.77 -6.09
C LEU A 25 -5.90 2.23 -7.34
N THR A 26 -5.17 2.23 -8.45
CA THR A 26 -5.64 1.54 -9.65
C THR A 26 -5.57 0.03 -9.43
N ASP A 27 -6.22 -0.73 -10.31
CA ASP A 27 -6.16 -2.19 -10.23
C ASP A 27 -4.73 -2.70 -10.31
N ARG A 28 -3.93 -2.14 -11.22
CA ARG A 28 -2.53 -2.53 -11.36
C ARG A 28 -1.72 -2.18 -10.11
N GLU A 29 -1.98 -1.02 -9.53
CA GLU A 29 -1.31 -0.62 -8.29
C GLU A 29 -1.64 -1.56 -7.15
N ARG A 30 -2.89 -2.00 -7.05
CA ARG A 30 -3.28 -3.00 -6.05
C ARG A 30 -2.59 -4.32 -6.26
N GLU A 31 -2.52 -4.79 -7.51
CA GLU A 31 -1.83 -6.03 -7.82
C GLU A 31 -0.38 -5.97 -7.34
N ILE A 32 0.29 -4.86 -7.62
CA ILE A 32 1.69 -4.68 -7.21
C ILE A 32 1.80 -4.66 -5.70
N LEU A 33 0.90 -3.96 -5.02
CA LEU A 33 0.91 -3.89 -3.56
C LEU A 33 0.72 -5.28 -2.94
N VAL A 34 -0.18 -6.09 -3.49
CA VAL A 34 -0.38 -7.47 -3.02
C VAL A 34 0.91 -8.27 -3.16
N LEU A 35 1.59 -8.16 -4.28
CA LEU A 35 2.83 -8.92 -4.50
C LEU A 35 3.96 -8.44 -3.59
N VAL A 36 4.04 -7.14 -3.33
CA VAL A 36 4.98 -6.60 -2.35
C VAL A 36 4.70 -7.20 -0.98
N ALA A 37 3.44 -7.23 -0.58
CA ALA A 37 3.05 -7.75 0.73
C ALA A 37 3.32 -9.24 0.86
N ARG A 38 3.34 -9.96 -0.26
CA ARG A 38 3.68 -11.39 -0.28
C ARG A 38 5.18 -11.64 -0.33
N GLY A 39 5.98 -10.60 -0.34
CA GLY A 39 7.42 -10.71 -0.23
C GLY A 39 8.17 -10.79 -1.54
N LEU A 40 7.54 -10.54 -2.68
CA LEU A 40 8.22 -10.57 -3.95
C LEU A 40 9.14 -9.35 -4.10
N SER A 41 10.29 -9.56 -4.73
CA SER A 41 11.16 -8.46 -5.13
C SER A 41 10.60 -7.76 -6.37
N ASN A 42 11.15 -6.59 -6.70
CA ASN A 42 10.73 -5.88 -7.91
C ASN A 42 10.93 -6.71 -9.16
N ASP A 43 12.04 -7.46 -9.24
CA ASP A 43 12.30 -8.33 -10.39
C ASP A 43 11.27 -9.45 -10.47
N GLU A 44 10.91 -10.03 -9.34
CA GLU A 44 9.90 -11.08 -9.28
C GLU A 44 8.53 -10.55 -9.66
N ILE A 45 8.19 -9.35 -9.20
CA ILE A 45 6.93 -8.70 -9.58
C ILE A 45 6.89 -8.45 -11.09
N ALA A 46 8.01 -7.96 -11.65
CA ALA A 46 8.11 -7.69 -13.07
C ALA A 46 7.85 -8.98 -13.88
N GLU A 47 8.43 -10.08 -13.45
CA GLU A 47 8.22 -11.37 -14.10
C GLU A 47 6.75 -11.82 -13.99
N GLU A 48 6.19 -11.69 -12.80
CA GLU A 48 4.83 -12.13 -12.54
C GLU A 48 3.82 -11.37 -13.40
N LEU A 49 4.04 -10.08 -13.60
CA LEU A 49 3.11 -9.21 -14.29
C LEU A 49 3.49 -8.95 -15.76
N PHE A 50 4.58 -9.54 -16.23
CA PHE A 50 5.06 -9.35 -17.61
C PHE A 50 5.31 -7.89 -17.96
N ILE A 51 5.96 -7.17 -17.03
CA ILE A 51 6.35 -5.77 -17.21
C ILE A 51 7.82 -5.63 -16.83
N SER A 52 8.41 -4.48 -17.13
CA SER A 52 9.82 -4.25 -16.79
C SER A 52 9.96 -3.88 -15.30
N PRO A 53 11.14 -4.14 -14.70
CA PRO A 53 11.39 -3.68 -13.33
C PRO A 53 11.28 -2.17 -13.19
N ALA A 54 11.65 -1.41 -14.23
CA ALA A 54 11.49 0.04 -14.19
C ALA A 54 10.02 0.44 -14.08
N THR A 55 9.14 -0.28 -14.76
CA THR A 55 7.70 -0.05 -14.68
C THR A 55 7.18 -0.38 -13.28
N VAL A 56 7.69 -1.46 -12.67
CA VAL A 56 7.34 -1.79 -11.28
C VAL A 56 7.71 -0.64 -10.35
N LYS A 57 8.91 -0.09 -10.49
CA LYS A 57 9.36 1.02 -9.65
C LYS A 57 8.47 2.25 -9.80
N THR A 58 8.05 2.54 -11.02
CA THR A 58 7.15 3.66 -11.29
C THR A 58 5.81 3.46 -10.59
N HIS A 59 5.23 2.26 -10.69
CA HIS A 59 3.98 1.95 -10.01
C HIS A 59 4.15 2.01 -8.49
N LEU A 60 5.26 1.47 -7.97
CA LEU A 60 5.52 1.51 -6.53
C LEU A 60 5.62 2.93 -6.00
N ALA A 61 6.28 3.83 -6.75
CA ALA A 61 6.37 5.22 -6.35
C ALA A 61 4.98 5.85 -6.23
N ARG A 62 4.08 5.53 -7.15
CA ARG A 62 2.71 6.02 -7.09
C ARG A 62 1.95 5.45 -5.91
N VAL A 63 2.11 4.15 -5.65
CA VAL A 63 1.48 3.50 -4.50
C VAL A 63 1.95 4.15 -3.21
N MET A 64 3.26 4.36 -3.08
CA MET A 64 3.82 4.99 -1.90
C MET A 64 3.27 6.40 -1.69
N ALA A 65 3.16 7.17 -2.77
CA ALA A 65 2.60 8.52 -2.67
C ALA A 65 1.13 8.49 -2.23
N LYS A 66 0.34 7.56 -2.78
CA LYS A 66 -1.10 7.47 -2.48
C LYS A 66 -1.38 6.94 -1.08
N THR A 67 -0.49 6.10 -0.55
CA THR A 67 -0.65 5.48 0.78
C THR A 67 0.12 6.22 1.87
N ASP A 68 0.90 7.23 1.50
CA ASP A 68 1.77 7.95 2.42
C ASP A 68 2.81 7.03 3.08
N ALA A 69 3.17 5.94 2.43
CA ALA A 69 4.19 5.03 2.90
C ALA A 69 5.57 5.57 2.50
N HIS A 70 6.51 5.52 3.42
CA HIS A 70 7.85 6.04 3.19
C HIS A 70 8.84 4.96 2.78
N ASP A 71 8.50 3.70 2.99
CA ASP A 71 9.36 2.59 2.60
C ASP A 71 8.51 1.34 2.36
N ARG A 72 9.20 0.29 1.91
CA ARG A 72 8.55 -0.97 1.55
C ARG A 72 7.87 -1.64 2.75
N ALA A 73 8.48 -1.56 3.92
CA ALA A 73 7.91 -2.15 5.13
C ALA A 73 6.57 -1.50 5.48
N GLN A 74 6.46 -0.18 5.32
CA GLN A 74 5.20 0.51 5.57
C GLN A 74 4.12 0.10 4.58
N LEU A 75 4.49 -0.20 3.34
CA LEU A 75 3.54 -0.73 2.35
C LEU A 75 3.00 -2.08 2.79
N VAL A 76 3.86 -2.96 3.30
CA VAL A 76 3.43 -4.27 3.79
C VAL A 76 2.44 -4.09 4.93
N VAL A 77 2.76 -3.24 5.89
CA VAL A 77 1.85 -2.95 7.02
C VAL A 77 0.51 -2.43 6.51
N PHE A 78 0.54 -1.50 5.57
CA PHE A 78 -0.67 -0.94 4.98
C PHE A 78 -1.55 -2.02 4.37
N ALA A 79 -0.94 -2.94 3.61
CA ALA A 79 -1.67 -4.01 2.94
C ALA A 79 -2.38 -4.93 3.92
N TYR A 80 -1.73 -5.27 5.04
CA TYR A 80 -2.34 -6.11 6.06
C TYR A 80 -3.40 -5.36 6.87
N GLU A 81 -3.13 -4.10 7.21
CA GLU A 81 -4.06 -3.33 8.03
C GLU A 81 -5.34 -2.96 7.30
N THR A 82 -5.28 -2.83 5.98
CA THR A 82 -6.48 -2.55 5.18
C THR A 82 -7.25 -3.82 4.82
N GLY A 83 -6.69 -4.99 5.10
CA GLY A 83 -7.31 -6.25 4.70
C GLY A 83 -7.12 -6.59 3.24
N LEU A 84 -6.29 -5.83 2.51
CA LEU A 84 -5.99 -6.15 1.12
C LEU A 84 -5.34 -7.54 1.03
N VAL A 85 -4.48 -7.86 1.98
CA VAL A 85 -3.95 -9.20 2.17
C VAL A 85 -4.19 -9.64 3.59
N THR A 86 -4.26 -10.96 3.80
CA THR A 86 -4.44 -11.52 5.13
C THR A 86 -3.31 -12.52 5.40
N PRO A 87 -2.92 -12.67 6.68
CA PRO A 87 -1.91 -13.68 7.03
C PRO A 87 -2.39 -15.07 6.63
N ALA A 88 -1.44 -15.94 6.31
CA ALA A 88 -1.75 -17.33 6.03
C ALA A 88 -2.31 -18.00 7.30
N PRO A 89 -3.26 -18.91 7.17
CA PRO A 89 -3.82 -19.62 8.33
C PRO A 89 -2.77 -20.48 9.04
#